data_507823e13adbaf00ffde5fa87bfc9fc3
#
_entry.id   507823e13adbaf00ffde5fa87bfc9fc3
#
_cell.length_a   1.000
_cell.length_b   1.000
_cell.length_c   1.000
_cell.angle_alpha   90.00
_cell.angle_beta   90.00
_cell.angle_gamma   90.00
#
_symmetry.space_group_name_H-M   'P 1'
#
loop_
_entity.id
_entity.type
_entity.pdbx_description
1 polymer ?
#
loop_
_entity_poly.entity_id
_entity_poly.type
_entity_poly.pdbx_seq_one_letter_code
_entity_poly.pdbx_strand_id
1 'polypeptide(L)'
;AEATLYHGAPFVLCPLPRTAPQTVALLAGLAQAVGACPIEIDPARHDRLAAAISHVPYLASLAAFASAADVAEGDELAWRLAAGGFRSTTRLAGSDPTMMADILLSNRPAVLAQLARMQAHLAHIAALLAANDAAALRELAASTRAARDQFLETHGSGGKR
;
A
#
# COMPACT_ATOMS: atom_id res chain seq x y z
N ALA A 1 -3.20 4.33 -25.07
CA ALA A 1 -4.11 3.29 -24.54
C ALA A 1 -3.47 1.94 -24.82
N GLU A 2 -3.39 1.07 -23.82
CA GLU A 2 -2.81 -0.27 -23.95
C GLU A 2 -3.91 -1.30 -23.79
N ALA A 3 -4.13 -2.13 -24.81
CA ALA A 3 -5.24 -3.10 -24.84
C ALA A 3 -5.09 -4.21 -23.76
N THR A 4 -3.88 -4.43 -23.27
CA THR A 4 -3.55 -5.47 -22.30
C THR A 4 -3.50 -4.97 -20.85
N LEU A 5 -3.88 -3.72 -20.59
CA LEU A 5 -3.76 -3.07 -19.28
C LEU A 5 -4.39 -3.87 -18.13
N TYR A 6 -5.50 -4.54 -18.38
CA TYR A 6 -6.23 -5.32 -17.38
C TYR A 6 -5.89 -6.82 -17.37
N HIS A 7 -5.02 -7.29 -18.28
CA HIS A 7 -4.74 -8.72 -18.43
C HIS A 7 -4.12 -9.31 -17.15
N GLY A 8 -4.81 -10.29 -16.55
CA GLY A 8 -4.41 -10.92 -15.30
C GLY A 8 -4.53 -10.02 -14.07
N ALA A 9 -4.99 -8.77 -14.21
CA ALA A 9 -5.17 -7.86 -13.08
C ALA A 9 -6.40 -8.25 -12.24
N PRO A 10 -6.35 -8.14 -10.91
CA PRO A 10 -7.53 -8.32 -10.07
C PRO A 10 -8.55 -7.21 -10.36
N PHE A 11 -9.81 -7.61 -10.57
CA PHE A 11 -10.95 -6.71 -10.72
C PHE A 11 -11.92 -6.95 -9.57
N VAL A 12 -11.94 -6.04 -8.60
CA VAL A 12 -12.68 -6.25 -7.36
C VAL A 12 -14.14 -5.83 -7.53
N LEU A 13 -15.05 -6.72 -7.17
CA LEU A 13 -16.49 -6.51 -7.12
C LEU A 13 -16.94 -6.52 -5.66
N CYS A 14 -17.58 -5.45 -5.22
CA CYS A 14 -18.10 -5.31 -3.85
C CYS A 14 -19.64 -5.22 -3.88
N PRO A 15 -20.36 -6.34 -4.04
CA PRO A 15 -21.82 -6.33 -4.08
C PRO A 15 -22.41 -5.88 -2.73
N LEU A 16 -23.43 -5.04 -2.80
CA LEU A 16 -24.23 -4.63 -1.65
C LEU A 16 -25.41 -5.61 -1.47
N PRO A 17 -26.06 -5.66 -0.30
CA PRO A 17 -27.22 -6.53 -0.07
C PRO A 17 -28.36 -6.35 -1.08
N ARG A 18 -28.46 -5.15 -1.69
CA ARG A 18 -29.46 -4.82 -2.73
C ARG A 18 -29.00 -5.13 -4.16
N THR A 19 -27.75 -5.58 -4.34
CA THR A 19 -27.21 -5.84 -5.67
C THR A 19 -27.77 -7.16 -6.20
N ALA A 20 -28.42 -7.12 -7.36
CA ALA A 20 -28.97 -8.33 -7.97
C ALA A 20 -27.83 -9.27 -8.42
N PRO A 21 -27.97 -10.59 -8.22
CA PRO A 21 -26.95 -11.57 -8.65
C PRO A 21 -26.59 -11.46 -10.13
N GLN A 22 -27.57 -11.15 -10.99
CA GLN A 22 -27.37 -10.98 -12.43
C GLN A 22 -26.43 -9.80 -12.75
N THR A 23 -26.49 -8.73 -11.92
CA THR A 23 -25.58 -7.57 -12.09
C THR A 23 -24.13 -7.97 -11.76
N VAL A 24 -23.94 -8.74 -10.69
CA VAL A 24 -22.61 -9.25 -10.32
C VAL A 24 -22.05 -10.14 -11.44
N ALA A 25 -22.87 -11.08 -11.94
CA ALA A 25 -22.47 -11.97 -13.04
C ALA A 25 -22.12 -11.19 -14.31
N LEU A 26 -22.90 -10.15 -14.66
CA LEU A 26 -22.63 -9.30 -15.82
C LEU A 26 -21.30 -8.58 -15.68
N LEU A 27 -21.01 -7.96 -14.51
CA LEU A 27 -19.77 -7.25 -14.27
C LEU A 27 -18.56 -8.18 -14.23
N ALA A 28 -18.72 -9.38 -13.65
CA ALA A 28 -17.67 -10.40 -13.67
C ALA A 28 -17.35 -10.84 -15.13
N GLY A 29 -18.39 -11.06 -15.95
CA GLY A 29 -18.22 -11.37 -17.36
C GLY A 29 -17.53 -10.24 -18.14
N LEU A 30 -17.86 -8.99 -17.86
CA LEU A 30 -17.19 -7.83 -18.46
C LEU A 30 -15.72 -7.77 -18.07
N ALA A 31 -15.40 -7.95 -16.79
CA ALA A 31 -14.02 -7.99 -16.31
C ALA A 31 -13.21 -9.11 -17.01
N GLN A 32 -13.80 -10.30 -17.14
CA GLN A 32 -13.17 -11.42 -17.86
C GLN A 32 -12.98 -11.11 -19.34
N ALA A 33 -13.93 -10.45 -19.99
CA ALA A 33 -13.84 -10.09 -21.40
C ALA A 33 -12.66 -9.14 -21.72
N VAL A 34 -12.25 -8.31 -20.75
CA VAL A 34 -11.05 -7.46 -20.87
C VAL A 34 -9.79 -8.13 -20.33
N GLY A 35 -9.85 -9.41 -19.98
CA GLY A 35 -8.72 -10.21 -19.50
C GLY A 35 -8.40 -10.05 -18.01
N ALA A 36 -9.24 -9.34 -17.24
CA ALA A 36 -9.08 -9.20 -15.80
C ALA A 36 -9.58 -10.44 -15.03
N CYS A 37 -9.14 -10.57 -13.77
CA CYS A 37 -9.56 -11.62 -12.85
C CYS A 37 -10.57 -11.06 -11.84
N PRO A 38 -11.90 -11.31 -12.00
CA PRO A 38 -12.89 -10.80 -11.07
C PRO A 38 -12.75 -11.47 -9.69
N ILE A 39 -12.81 -10.67 -8.65
CA ILE A 39 -12.76 -11.09 -7.25
C ILE A 39 -13.96 -10.48 -6.54
N GLU A 40 -14.88 -11.32 -6.07
CA GLU A 40 -15.99 -10.86 -5.24
C GLU A 40 -15.57 -10.81 -3.77
N ILE A 41 -15.81 -9.69 -3.11
CA ILE A 41 -15.42 -9.46 -1.73
C ILE A 41 -16.45 -8.58 -1.00
N ASP A 42 -16.64 -8.85 0.28
CA ASP A 42 -17.42 -7.98 1.17
C ASP A 42 -16.85 -6.56 1.21
N PRO A 43 -17.66 -5.49 1.09
CA PRO A 43 -17.18 -4.12 1.06
C PRO A 43 -16.33 -3.74 2.28
N ALA A 44 -16.75 -4.12 3.50
CA ALA A 44 -16.00 -3.78 4.70
C ALA A 44 -14.65 -4.54 4.77
N ARG A 45 -14.61 -5.76 4.21
CA ARG A 45 -13.34 -6.49 4.06
C ARG A 45 -12.43 -5.83 3.04
N HIS A 46 -12.99 -5.39 1.89
CA HIS A 46 -12.25 -4.62 0.88
C HIS A 46 -11.59 -3.39 1.51
N ASP A 47 -12.36 -2.59 2.24
CA ASP A 47 -11.89 -1.34 2.82
C ASP A 47 -10.74 -1.55 3.81
N ARG A 48 -10.82 -2.60 4.65
CA ARG A 48 -9.72 -2.97 5.56
C ARG A 48 -8.44 -3.38 4.81
N LEU A 49 -8.58 -4.17 3.74
CA LEU A 49 -7.44 -4.61 2.92
C LEU A 49 -6.83 -3.43 2.16
N ALA A 50 -7.65 -2.59 1.52
CA ALA A 50 -7.19 -1.40 0.80
C ALA A 50 -6.47 -0.41 1.74
N ALA A 51 -6.95 -0.24 2.97
CA ALA A 51 -6.27 0.57 3.97
C ALA A 51 -4.84 0.06 4.23
N ALA A 52 -4.67 -1.27 4.35
CA ALA A 52 -3.38 -1.88 4.69
C ALA A 52 -2.36 -1.84 3.54
N ILE A 53 -2.81 -2.14 2.30
CA ILE A 53 -1.90 -2.37 1.16
C ILE A 53 -1.78 -1.18 0.21
N SER A 54 -2.62 -0.15 0.36
CA SER A 54 -2.65 1.03 -0.51
C SER A 54 -2.61 2.34 0.28
N HIS A 55 -3.59 2.58 1.16
CA HIS A 55 -3.79 3.89 1.77
C HIS A 55 -2.71 4.24 2.80
N VAL A 56 -2.38 3.32 3.71
CA VAL A 56 -1.30 3.53 4.70
C VAL A 56 0.09 3.55 4.06
N PRO A 57 0.44 2.75 3.06
CA PRO A 57 1.66 2.94 2.28
C PRO A 57 1.81 4.34 1.66
N TYR A 58 0.73 4.94 1.15
CA TYR A 58 0.74 6.33 0.70
C TYR A 58 1.05 7.31 1.85
N LEU A 59 0.37 7.17 3.00
CA LEU A 59 0.61 8.01 4.18
C LEU A 59 2.05 7.86 4.70
N ALA A 60 2.60 6.65 4.69
CA ALA A 60 4.00 6.39 5.03
C ALA A 60 4.96 7.12 4.10
N SER A 61 4.66 7.11 2.81
CA SER A 61 5.43 7.82 1.79
C SER A 61 5.41 9.34 2.02
N LEU A 62 4.24 9.91 2.35
CA LEU A 62 4.13 11.34 2.73
C LEU A 62 4.96 11.66 3.97
N ALA A 63 4.83 10.87 5.03
CA ALA A 63 5.53 11.09 6.29
C ALA A 63 7.06 10.98 6.12
N ALA A 64 7.52 9.99 5.35
CA ALA A 64 8.94 9.82 5.05
C ALA A 64 9.52 11.00 4.28
N PHE A 65 8.78 11.53 3.29
CA PHE A 65 9.22 12.69 2.52
C PHE A 65 9.21 13.96 3.38
N ALA A 66 8.14 14.22 4.13
CA ALA A 66 8.02 15.38 4.99
C ALA A 66 9.14 15.42 6.04
N SER A 67 9.41 14.31 6.71
CA SER A 67 10.49 14.21 7.70
C SER A 67 11.88 14.49 7.10
N ALA A 68 12.12 14.10 5.87
CA ALA A 68 13.39 14.43 5.19
C ALA A 68 13.42 15.90 4.77
N ALA A 69 12.29 16.49 4.37
CA ALA A 69 12.18 17.89 4.00
C ALA A 69 12.47 18.82 5.19
N ASP A 70 12.01 18.47 6.39
CA ASP A 70 12.30 19.22 7.62
C ASP A 70 13.82 19.33 7.87
N VAL A 71 14.56 18.26 7.58
CA VAL A 71 16.04 18.27 7.70
C VAL A 71 16.69 19.07 6.55
N ALA A 72 16.15 18.94 5.34
CA ALA A 72 16.69 19.59 4.15
C ALA A 72 16.46 21.10 4.11
N GLU A 73 15.50 21.63 4.88
CA GLU A 73 15.27 23.08 5.02
C GLU A 73 16.50 23.81 5.56
N GLY A 74 17.32 23.13 6.39
CA GLY A 74 18.58 23.65 6.91
C GLY A 74 19.84 23.21 6.15
N ASP A 75 19.75 22.20 5.29
CA ASP A 75 20.89 21.61 4.60
C ASP A 75 20.50 20.97 3.26
N GLU A 76 20.70 21.69 2.16
CA GLU A 76 20.43 21.20 0.79
C GLU A 76 21.24 19.95 0.41
N LEU A 77 22.30 19.62 1.14
CA LEU A 77 23.08 18.41 0.91
C LEU A 77 22.22 17.15 1.08
N ALA A 78 21.15 17.19 1.92
CA ALA A 78 20.21 16.08 2.09
C ALA A 78 19.63 15.61 0.75
N TRP A 79 19.24 16.54 -0.14
CA TRP A 79 18.70 16.19 -1.46
C TRP A 79 19.75 15.60 -2.40
N ARG A 80 21.00 16.06 -2.30
CA ARG A 80 22.10 15.52 -3.10
C ARG A 80 22.48 14.10 -2.70
N LEU A 81 22.24 13.74 -1.43
CA LEU A 81 22.47 12.39 -0.90
C LEU A 81 21.27 11.45 -1.09
N ALA A 82 20.11 11.98 -1.48
CA ALA A 82 18.89 11.17 -1.69
C ALA A 82 19.07 10.21 -2.89
N ALA A 83 19.24 8.93 -2.57
CA ALA A 83 19.50 7.87 -3.54
C ALA A 83 18.23 7.09 -3.91
N GLY A 84 18.38 5.97 -4.66
CA GLY A 84 17.28 5.16 -5.17
C GLY A 84 16.31 4.63 -4.10
N GLY A 85 16.81 4.27 -2.91
CA GLY A 85 15.99 3.82 -1.79
C GLY A 85 14.98 4.89 -1.35
N PHE A 86 15.45 6.12 -1.15
CA PHE A 86 14.57 7.24 -0.79
C PHE A 86 13.52 7.52 -1.88
N ARG A 87 13.95 7.59 -3.15
CA ARG A 87 13.04 7.82 -4.29
C ARG A 87 11.97 6.74 -4.40
N SER A 88 12.34 5.47 -4.22
CA SER A 88 11.39 4.35 -4.27
C SER A 88 10.38 4.39 -3.12
N THR A 89 10.85 4.66 -1.89
CA THR A 89 10.00 4.72 -0.70
C THR A 89 9.02 5.90 -0.76
N THR A 90 9.47 7.05 -1.30
CA THR A 90 8.66 8.27 -1.34
C THR A 90 7.89 8.46 -2.66
N ARG A 91 7.94 7.50 -3.59
CA ARG A 91 7.30 7.59 -4.90
C ARG A 91 5.80 7.87 -4.84
N LEU A 92 5.10 7.26 -3.88
CA LEU A 92 3.65 7.42 -3.73
C LEU A 92 3.26 8.84 -3.28
N ALA A 93 4.14 9.58 -2.63
CA ALA A 93 3.89 10.97 -2.25
C ALA A 93 3.62 11.90 -3.45
N GLY A 94 4.01 11.49 -4.66
CA GLY A 94 3.71 12.20 -5.91
C GLY A 94 2.33 11.89 -6.52
N SER A 95 1.46 11.15 -5.85
CA SER A 95 0.08 10.90 -6.32
C SER A 95 -0.77 12.18 -6.25
N ASP A 96 -1.84 12.23 -7.06
CA ASP A 96 -2.77 13.37 -7.06
C ASP A 96 -3.36 13.60 -5.66
N PRO A 97 -3.20 14.81 -5.08
CA PRO A 97 -3.60 15.07 -3.71
C PRO A 97 -5.11 15.09 -3.50
N THR A 98 -5.88 15.52 -4.50
CA THR A 98 -7.35 15.57 -4.42
C THR A 98 -7.91 14.16 -4.40
N MET A 99 -7.50 13.34 -5.36
CA MET A 99 -7.89 11.93 -5.42
C MET A 99 -7.55 11.20 -4.12
N MET A 100 -6.33 11.38 -3.61
CA MET A 100 -5.91 10.68 -2.40
C MET A 100 -6.64 11.17 -1.14
N ALA A 101 -6.94 12.46 -1.03
CA ALA A 101 -7.75 12.98 0.07
C ALA A 101 -9.15 12.34 0.07
N ASP A 102 -9.81 12.25 -1.08
CA ASP A 102 -11.13 11.63 -1.23
C ASP A 102 -11.10 10.14 -0.86
N ILE A 103 -10.08 9.41 -1.32
CA ILE A 103 -9.88 7.99 -0.97
C ILE A 103 -9.69 7.81 0.54
N LEU A 104 -8.83 8.60 1.17
CA LEU A 104 -8.54 8.49 2.60
C LEU A 104 -9.76 8.83 3.46
N LEU A 105 -10.50 9.88 3.09
CA LEU A 105 -11.66 10.33 3.83
C LEU A 105 -12.86 9.38 3.67
N SER A 106 -13.06 8.81 2.49
CA SER A 106 -14.13 7.81 2.25
C SER A 106 -13.90 6.52 3.03
N ASN A 107 -12.64 6.12 3.26
CA ASN A 107 -12.26 4.93 4.02
C ASN A 107 -11.66 5.26 5.40
N ARG A 108 -11.99 6.40 5.97
CA ARG A 108 -11.36 6.96 7.17
C ARG A 108 -11.27 6.01 8.36
N PRO A 109 -12.30 5.23 8.74
CA PRO A 109 -12.22 4.35 9.91
C PRO A 109 -11.16 3.24 9.75
N ALA A 110 -11.11 2.58 8.59
CA ALA A 110 -10.14 1.53 8.32
C ALA A 110 -8.71 2.09 8.19
N VAL A 111 -8.57 3.26 7.57
CA VAL A 111 -7.28 3.97 7.44
C VAL A 111 -6.73 4.32 8.82
N LEU A 112 -7.53 4.91 9.71
CA LEU A 112 -7.08 5.26 11.07
C LEU A 112 -6.69 4.02 11.88
N ALA A 113 -7.46 2.93 11.80
CA ALA A 113 -7.14 1.69 12.47
C ALA A 113 -5.82 1.07 11.99
N GLN A 114 -5.58 1.11 10.68
CA GLN A 114 -4.35 0.58 10.10
C GLN A 114 -3.15 1.50 10.35
N LEU A 115 -3.35 2.82 10.34
CA LEU A 115 -2.32 3.80 10.69
C LEU A 115 -1.85 3.62 12.14
N ALA A 116 -2.77 3.39 13.08
CA ALA A 116 -2.41 3.09 14.47
C ALA A 116 -1.54 1.84 14.60
N ARG A 117 -1.80 0.78 13.80
CA ARG A 117 -0.94 -0.41 13.76
C ARG A 117 0.46 -0.08 13.24
N MET A 118 0.55 0.71 12.18
CA MET A 118 1.86 1.15 11.66
C MET A 118 2.64 1.96 12.69
N GLN A 119 1.98 2.90 13.38
CA GLN A 119 2.60 3.68 14.46
C GLN A 119 3.13 2.79 15.57
N ALA A 120 2.41 1.72 15.96
CA ALA A 120 2.88 0.77 16.96
C ALA A 120 4.14 0.02 16.48
N HIS A 121 4.23 -0.37 15.20
CA HIS A 121 5.44 -0.98 14.65
C HIS A 121 6.62 0.00 14.64
N LEU A 122 6.41 1.26 14.27
CA LEU A 122 7.45 2.29 14.31
C LEU A 122 7.92 2.56 15.76
N ALA A 123 6.99 2.62 16.71
CA ALA A 123 7.33 2.79 18.14
C ALA A 123 8.14 1.60 18.66
N HIS A 124 7.81 0.37 18.26
CA HIS A 124 8.59 -0.82 18.60
C HIS A 124 10.02 -0.74 18.04
N ILE A 125 10.19 -0.37 16.76
CA ILE A 125 11.51 -0.19 16.16
C ILE A 125 12.31 0.90 16.91
N ALA A 126 11.67 2.02 17.22
CA ALA A 126 12.30 3.09 18.00
C ALA A 126 12.77 2.63 19.39
N ALA A 127 11.97 1.79 20.07
CA ALA A 127 12.35 1.22 21.36
C ALA A 127 13.57 0.29 21.26
N LEU A 128 13.63 -0.56 20.22
CA LEU A 128 14.81 -1.42 19.98
C LEU A 128 16.07 -0.60 19.69
N LEU A 129 15.94 0.49 18.92
CA LEU A 129 17.04 1.41 18.66
C LEU A 129 17.51 2.11 19.96
N ALA A 130 16.58 2.61 20.77
CA ALA A 130 16.90 3.26 22.04
C ALA A 130 17.59 2.31 23.04
N ALA A 131 17.18 1.03 23.03
CA ALA A 131 17.82 -0.01 23.85
C ALA A 131 19.16 -0.52 23.26
N ASN A 132 19.56 -0.06 22.08
CA ASN A 132 20.72 -0.57 21.34
C ASN A 132 20.67 -2.11 21.14
N ASP A 133 19.44 -2.67 20.99
CA ASP A 133 19.23 -4.11 20.84
C ASP A 133 19.43 -4.55 19.39
N ALA A 134 20.69 -4.72 19.03
CA ALA A 134 21.08 -5.15 17.69
C ALA A 134 20.62 -6.58 17.35
N ALA A 135 20.40 -7.45 18.34
CA ALA A 135 19.94 -8.81 18.11
C ALA A 135 18.47 -8.82 17.68
N ALA A 136 17.60 -8.16 18.46
CA ALA A 136 16.18 -8.04 18.14
C ALA A 136 15.93 -7.26 16.82
N LEU A 137 16.74 -6.23 16.52
CA LEU A 137 16.65 -5.53 15.23
C LEU A 137 16.98 -6.42 14.03
N ARG A 138 18.01 -7.28 14.17
CA ARG A 138 18.34 -8.24 13.09
C ARG A 138 17.25 -9.29 12.92
N GLU A 139 16.69 -9.80 14.01
CA GLU A 139 15.60 -10.77 13.97
C GLU A 139 14.35 -10.18 13.31
N LEU A 140 13.95 -8.98 13.68
CA LEU A 140 12.84 -8.26 13.06
C LEU A 140 13.07 -8.05 11.55
N ALA A 141 14.26 -7.60 11.17
CA ALA A 141 14.61 -7.40 9.76
C ALA A 141 14.62 -8.72 8.98
N ALA A 142 15.16 -9.80 9.55
CA ALA A 142 15.21 -11.11 8.91
C ALA A 142 13.82 -11.72 8.72
N SER A 143 12.96 -11.67 9.74
CA SER A 143 11.59 -12.18 9.66
C SER A 143 10.74 -11.38 8.65
N THR A 144 10.88 -10.07 8.64
CA THR A 144 10.19 -9.20 7.67
C THR A 144 10.66 -9.46 6.24
N ARG A 145 11.98 -9.65 6.05
CA ARG A 145 12.55 -10.00 4.75
C ARG A 145 11.99 -11.34 4.26
N ALA A 146 11.99 -12.38 5.09
CA ALA A 146 11.47 -13.68 4.72
C ALA A 146 9.99 -13.63 4.30
N ALA A 147 9.16 -12.91 5.05
CA ALA A 147 7.75 -12.71 4.71
C ALA A 147 7.57 -11.95 3.37
N ARG A 148 8.41 -10.94 3.12
CA ARG A 148 8.40 -10.20 1.86
C ARG A 148 8.84 -11.06 0.67
N ASP A 149 9.87 -11.87 0.84
CA ASP A 149 10.38 -12.78 -0.21
C ASP A 149 9.30 -13.80 -0.57
N GLN A 150 8.63 -14.41 0.41
CA GLN A 150 7.49 -15.31 0.20
C GLN A 150 6.34 -14.59 -0.55
N PHE A 151 6.01 -13.34 -0.19
CA PHE A 151 5.00 -12.56 -0.91
C PHE A 151 5.38 -12.36 -2.39
N LEU A 152 6.62 -12.05 -2.69
CA LEU A 152 7.09 -11.85 -4.07
C LEU A 152 7.10 -13.14 -4.88
N GLU A 153 7.44 -14.27 -4.28
CA GLU A 153 7.38 -15.58 -4.93
C GLU A 153 5.95 -15.96 -5.31
N THR A 154 4.99 -15.70 -4.41
CA THR A 154 3.59 -16.08 -4.62
C THR A 154 2.80 -15.07 -5.47
N HIS A 155 3.16 -13.78 -5.45
CA HIS A 155 2.38 -12.70 -6.06
C HIS A 155 3.19 -11.80 -7.00
N GLY A 156 4.52 -11.95 -7.04
CA GLY A 156 5.41 -11.05 -7.79
C GLY A 156 5.43 -11.26 -9.31
N SER A 157 4.83 -12.31 -9.82
CA SER A 157 4.80 -12.62 -11.27
C SER A 157 3.74 -11.83 -12.06
N GLY A 158 2.88 -11.05 -11.39
CA GLY A 158 1.83 -10.25 -12.03
C GLY A 158 2.27 -8.90 -12.62
N GLY A 159 3.51 -8.48 -12.41
CA GLY A 159 3.99 -7.13 -12.77
C GLY A 159 5.17 -7.06 -13.74
N LYS A 160 5.56 -8.17 -14.37
CA LYS A 160 6.59 -8.19 -15.42
C LYS A 160 5.97 -8.58 -16.76
N ARG A 161 5.34 -7.62 -17.41
CA ARG A 161 5.27 -7.59 -18.90
C ARG A 161 5.16 -6.14 -19.34
#